data_862152f5aa9a7458750ea306445d459d
#
_entry.id   862152f5aa9a7458750ea306445d459d
#
_cell.length_a   1.000
_cell.length_b   1.000
_cell.length_c   1.000
_cell.angle_alpha   90.00
_cell.angle_beta   90.00
_cell.angle_gamma   90.00
#
_symmetry.space_group_name_H-M   'P 1'
#
loop_
_entity.id
_entity.type
_entity.pdbx_description
1 polymer ?
#
loop_
_entity_poly.entity_id
_entity_poly.type
_entity_poly.pdbx_seq_one_letter_code
_entity_poly.pdbx_strand_id
1 'polypeptide(L)'
;MKKIIVTILILAMIMGLGVTANAAELEQNYKEIYYTVYNEQGEVVEEGIIPRTTNERYHWSPNITLDNGWYTSFRMPGPNAFYVTSGTAMKFSYSLNRSAKIKYQFMKSSQRSTPYADVWKTGTITAKSSSVTKTADATAYYYVGMTNASSDPITITSVDFSF
;
A
#
# COMPACT_ATOMS: atom_id res chain seq x y z
N MET A 1 27.77 13.26 -42.20
CA MET A 1 26.55 12.48 -42.01
C MET A 1 26.75 11.22 -41.14
N LYS A 2 27.86 10.44 -41.24
CA LYS A 2 28.08 9.23 -40.42
C LYS A 2 28.18 9.47 -38.89
N LYS A 3 28.71 10.61 -38.44
CA LYS A 3 28.88 10.93 -37.00
C LYS A 3 27.56 11.23 -36.27
N ILE A 4 26.55 11.76 -36.98
CA ILE A 4 25.23 12.09 -36.39
C ILE A 4 24.41 10.82 -36.13
N ILE A 5 24.52 9.82 -37.02
CA ILE A 5 23.80 8.55 -36.87
C ILE A 5 24.28 7.76 -35.67
N VAL A 6 25.59 7.77 -35.37
CA VAL A 6 26.17 7.10 -34.21
C VAL A 6 25.70 7.76 -32.89
N THR A 7 25.61 9.09 -32.85
CA THR A 7 25.16 9.81 -31.65
C THR A 7 23.68 9.55 -31.36
N ILE A 8 22.83 9.46 -32.36
CA ILE A 8 21.39 9.16 -32.18
C ILE A 8 21.19 7.71 -31.71
N LEU A 9 22.01 6.76 -32.19
CA LEU A 9 21.93 5.36 -31.79
C LEU A 9 22.35 5.16 -30.33
N ILE A 10 23.38 5.88 -29.85
CA ILE A 10 23.84 5.84 -28.45
C ILE A 10 22.80 6.48 -27.54
N LEU A 11 22.16 7.57 -27.94
CA LEU A 11 21.10 8.23 -27.15
C LEU A 11 19.85 7.33 -27.04
N ALA A 12 19.49 6.59 -28.08
CA ALA A 12 18.38 5.64 -28.07
C ALA A 12 18.66 4.42 -27.15
N MET A 13 19.92 3.93 -27.08
CA MET A 13 20.31 2.87 -26.16
C MET A 13 20.29 3.31 -24.69
N ILE A 14 20.66 4.56 -24.41
CA ILE A 14 20.63 5.08 -23.03
C ILE A 14 19.19 5.27 -22.52
N MET A 15 18.25 5.67 -23.38
CA MET A 15 16.83 5.77 -23.01
C MET A 15 16.16 4.41 -22.85
N GLY A 16 16.60 3.37 -23.56
CA GLY A 16 16.07 2.00 -23.44
C GLY A 16 16.48 1.27 -22.16
N LEU A 17 17.64 1.59 -21.58
CA LEU A 17 18.14 0.93 -20.37
C LEU A 17 17.54 1.49 -19.08
N GLY A 18 17.05 2.73 -19.08
CA GLY A 18 16.45 3.37 -17.90
C GLY A 18 15.05 2.84 -17.54
N VAL A 19 14.31 2.31 -18.52
CA VAL A 19 12.93 1.85 -18.31
C VAL A 19 12.88 0.43 -17.72
N THR A 20 13.84 -0.43 -18.07
CA THR A 20 13.89 -1.81 -17.59
C THR A 20 14.36 -1.92 -16.14
N ALA A 21 15.24 -1.04 -15.67
CA ALA A 21 15.70 -1.03 -14.29
C ALA A 21 14.60 -0.66 -13.29
N ASN A 22 13.73 0.32 -13.65
CA ASN A 22 12.60 0.71 -12.80
C ASN A 22 11.50 -0.36 -12.71
N ALA A 23 11.25 -1.12 -13.78
CA ALA A 23 10.26 -2.20 -13.76
C ALA A 23 10.74 -3.39 -12.92
N ALA A 24 12.02 -3.77 -13.00
CA ALA A 24 12.60 -4.84 -12.21
C ALA A 24 12.69 -4.48 -10.71
N GLU A 25 13.02 -3.23 -10.37
CA GLU A 25 13.04 -2.72 -8.99
C GLU A 25 11.63 -2.66 -8.39
N LEU A 26 10.60 -2.33 -9.19
CA LEU A 26 9.21 -2.37 -8.78
C LEU A 26 8.72 -3.80 -8.49
N GLU A 27 9.08 -4.81 -9.30
CA GLU A 27 8.68 -6.19 -9.06
C GLU A 27 9.33 -6.82 -7.82
N GLN A 28 10.54 -6.42 -7.47
CA GLN A 28 11.26 -6.96 -6.32
C GLN A 28 10.70 -6.47 -4.98
N ASN A 29 10.07 -5.30 -4.94
CA ASN A 29 9.56 -4.64 -3.73
C ASN A 29 8.19 -5.12 -3.25
N TYR A 30 7.47 -5.96 -4.00
CA TYR A 30 6.12 -6.43 -3.61
C TYR A 30 6.08 -7.79 -2.89
N LYS A 31 7.23 -8.33 -2.52
CA LYS A 31 7.30 -9.61 -1.78
C LYS A 31 6.90 -9.47 -0.32
N GLU A 32 6.99 -8.27 0.22
CA GLU A 32 6.76 -7.96 1.62
C GLU A 32 5.91 -6.71 1.74
N ILE A 33 5.12 -6.62 2.79
CA ILE A 33 4.42 -5.41 3.19
C ILE A 33 4.90 -4.99 4.58
N TYR A 34 5.11 -3.70 4.75
CA TYR A 34 5.42 -3.13 6.05
C TYR A 34 4.14 -2.66 6.73
N TYR A 35 3.98 -2.98 8.02
CA TYR A 35 2.88 -2.46 8.80
C TYR A 35 3.38 -1.71 10.03
N THR A 36 2.56 -0.76 10.48
CA THR A 36 2.76 -0.06 11.74
C THR A 36 1.39 0.06 12.42
N VAL A 37 1.32 -0.31 13.69
CA VAL A 37 0.13 -0.17 14.54
C VAL A 37 0.34 1.02 15.47
N TYR A 38 -0.67 1.85 15.57
CA TYR A 38 -0.70 3.04 16.42
C TYR A 38 -1.84 2.90 17.42
N ASN A 39 -1.63 3.32 18.66
CA ASN A 39 -2.71 3.48 19.65
C ASN A 39 -3.56 4.73 19.36
N GLU A 40 -4.55 5.01 20.20
CA GLU A 40 -5.43 6.20 20.05
C GLU A 40 -4.67 7.52 20.17
N GLN A 41 -3.53 7.56 20.85
CA GLN A 41 -2.68 8.74 21.02
C GLN A 41 -1.75 8.96 19.82
N GLY A 42 -1.73 8.02 18.85
CA GLY A 42 -0.86 8.04 17.68
C GLY A 42 0.57 7.55 17.96
N GLU A 43 0.78 6.88 19.08
CA GLU A 43 2.07 6.27 19.41
C GLU A 43 2.18 4.90 18.74
N VAL A 44 3.37 4.58 18.21
CA VAL A 44 3.65 3.27 17.62
C VAL A 44 3.70 2.23 18.74
N VAL A 45 2.84 1.22 18.65
CA VAL A 45 2.78 0.10 19.60
C VAL A 45 3.31 -1.20 19.03
N GLU A 46 3.27 -1.34 17.69
CA GLU A 46 3.79 -2.50 16.98
C GLU A 46 4.16 -2.09 15.55
N GLU A 47 5.22 -2.68 15.03
CA GLU A 47 5.58 -2.57 13.62
C GLU A 47 6.28 -3.84 13.14
N GLY A 48 6.22 -4.11 11.85
CA GLY A 48 6.87 -5.29 11.30
C GLY A 48 6.74 -5.40 9.79
N ILE A 49 7.27 -6.50 9.30
CA ILE A 49 7.25 -6.90 7.90
C ILE A 49 6.46 -8.20 7.79
N ILE A 50 5.51 -8.23 6.86
CA ILE A 50 4.71 -9.42 6.57
C ILE A 50 5.17 -9.96 5.23
N PRO A 51 5.77 -11.18 5.18
CA PRO A 51 6.11 -11.82 3.93
C PRO A 51 4.84 -12.22 3.17
N ARG A 52 4.92 -12.25 1.86
CA ARG A 52 3.84 -12.72 1.01
C ARG A 52 3.63 -14.22 1.21
N THR A 53 2.40 -14.63 1.52
CA THR A 53 2.06 -16.02 1.85
C THR A 53 1.67 -16.89 0.66
N THR A 54 1.38 -16.27 -0.50
CA THR A 54 0.95 -16.97 -1.72
C THR A 54 1.71 -16.44 -2.93
N ASN A 55 1.59 -17.14 -4.07
CA ASN A 55 2.05 -16.61 -5.38
C ASN A 55 1.13 -15.53 -5.92
N GLU A 56 0.03 -15.22 -5.22
CA GLU A 56 -0.86 -14.13 -5.56
C GLU A 56 -0.19 -12.79 -5.24
N ARG A 57 -0.25 -11.88 -6.16
CA ARG A 57 0.33 -10.56 -6.04
C ARG A 57 -0.45 -9.78 -4.98
N TYR A 58 0.24 -9.20 -3.98
CA TYR A 58 -0.32 -8.33 -2.93
C TYR A 58 -1.28 -9.00 -1.93
N HIS A 59 -1.16 -10.30 -1.67
CA HIS A 59 -1.87 -10.98 -0.59
C HIS A 59 -0.96 -11.26 0.60
N TRP A 60 -1.38 -10.87 1.81
CA TRP A 60 -0.64 -11.05 3.06
C TRP A 60 -1.56 -11.50 4.19
N SER A 61 -1.02 -12.27 5.13
CA SER A 61 -1.71 -12.76 6.33
C SER A 61 -1.03 -12.19 7.59
N PRO A 62 -1.35 -10.97 7.99
CA PRO A 62 -0.62 -10.23 9.02
C PRO A 62 -0.80 -10.77 10.43
N ASN A 63 -1.99 -11.28 10.77
CA ASN A 63 -2.36 -11.69 12.13
C ASN A 63 -2.14 -10.57 13.19
N ILE A 64 -2.48 -9.34 12.84
CA ILE A 64 -2.31 -8.13 13.66
C ILE A 64 -3.58 -7.93 14.51
N THR A 65 -3.41 -7.68 15.82
CA THR A 65 -4.52 -7.32 16.73
C THR A 65 -4.60 -5.80 16.88
N LEU A 66 -5.80 -5.27 16.74
CA LEU A 66 -6.12 -3.86 16.99
C LEU A 66 -7.15 -3.75 18.11
N ASP A 67 -6.81 -3.03 19.17
CA ASP A 67 -7.75 -2.60 20.19
C ASP A 67 -8.70 -1.52 19.63
N ASN A 68 -9.73 -1.15 20.40
CA ASN A 68 -10.64 -0.07 20.03
C ASN A 68 -9.86 1.22 19.78
N GLY A 69 -10.17 1.91 18.69
CA GLY A 69 -9.51 3.15 18.28
C GLY A 69 -8.12 2.98 17.68
N TRP A 70 -7.52 1.81 17.80
CA TRP A 70 -6.18 1.59 17.22
C TRP A 70 -6.23 1.55 15.69
N TYR A 71 -5.16 2.08 15.10
CA TYR A 71 -4.97 2.23 13.65
C TYR A 71 -3.79 1.41 13.19
N THR A 72 -3.89 0.77 12.03
CA THR A 72 -2.74 0.20 11.32
C THR A 72 -2.64 0.75 9.91
N SER A 73 -1.42 0.94 9.44
CA SER A 73 -1.11 1.28 8.05
C SER A 73 -0.37 0.14 7.36
N PHE A 74 -0.66 -0.07 6.07
CA PHE A 74 0.00 -1.03 5.19
C PHE A 74 0.68 -0.28 4.05
N ARG A 75 1.99 -0.47 3.90
CA ARG A 75 2.84 0.22 2.95
C ARG A 75 3.96 -0.69 2.44
N MET A 76 4.69 -0.24 1.44
CA MET A 76 5.89 -0.92 0.97
C MET A 76 6.99 -0.91 2.04
N PRO A 77 7.96 -1.85 2.00
CA PRO A 77 9.11 -1.86 2.90
C PRO A 77 9.83 -0.51 2.95
N GLY A 78 10.24 -0.13 4.16
CA GLY A 78 10.75 1.20 4.45
C GLY A 78 9.62 2.25 4.50
N PRO A 79 9.93 3.54 4.46
CA PRO A 79 8.93 4.61 4.52
C PRO A 79 8.19 4.81 3.19
N ASN A 80 8.10 3.79 2.35
CA ASN A 80 7.63 3.90 0.98
C ASN A 80 6.13 3.59 0.84
N ALA A 81 5.45 4.29 -0.06
CA ALA A 81 4.09 4.01 -0.49
C ALA A 81 4.08 3.37 -1.88
N PHE A 82 2.95 2.78 -2.26
CA PHE A 82 2.72 2.20 -3.58
C PHE A 82 2.57 3.30 -4.63
N TYR A 83 3.37 3.25 -5.69
CA TYR A 83 3.23 4.18 -6.82
C TYR A 83 2.10 3.74 -7.72
N VAL A 84 1.11 4.59 -7.92
CA VAL A 84 -0.10 4.29 -8.70
C VAL A 84 -0.36 5.41 -9.70
N THR A 85 -0.64 5.05 -10.95
CA THR A 85 -0.97 5.99 -12.03
C THR A 85 -2.41 6.48 -11.92
N SER A 86 -2.64 7.73 -12.32
CA SER A 86 -3.99 8.30 -12.40
C SER A 86 -4.92 7.42 -13.26
N GLY A 87 -6.17 7.29 -12.82
CA GLY A 87 -7.17 6.44 -13.49
C GLY A 87 -7.13 4.96 -13.11
N THR A 88 -6.10 4.49 -12.40
CA THR A 88 -5.99 3.10 -11.95
C THR A 88 -6.96 2.82 -10.81
N ALA A 89 -7.67 1.69 -10.88
CA ALA A 89 -8.54 1.22 -9.80
C ALA A 89 -7.70 0.53 -8.71
N MET A 90 -7.65 1.12 -7.52
CA MET A 90 -7.02 0.55 -6.33
C MET A 90 -8.06 -0.20 -5.52
N LYS A 91 -7.84 -1.48 -5.26
CA LYS A 91 -8.71 -2.32 -4.43
C LYS A 91 -7.98 -2.74 -3.17
N PHE A 92 -8.54 -2.42 -2.02
CA PHE A 92 -8.12 -2.90 -0.71
C PHE A 92 -9.15 -3.88 -0.18
N SER A 93 -8.73 -5.09 0.18
CA SER A 93 -9.57 -6.12 0.80
C SER A 93 -8.96 -6.54 2.13
N TYR A 94 -9.81 -6.96 3.06
CA TYR A 94 -9.38 -7.47 4.36
C TYR A 94 -10.30 -8.58 4.86
N SER A 95 -9.76 -9.42 5.75
CA SER A 95 -10.52 -10.36 6.58
C SER A 95 -10.11 -10.20 8.05
N LEU A 96 -11.09 -10.41 8.93
CA LEU A 96 -10.95 -10.30 10.38
C LEU A 96 -11.32 -11.65 11.02
N ASN A 97 -10.90 -11.86 12.27
CA ASN A 97 -11.33 -13.00 13.07
C ASN A 97 -12.85 -12.98 13.36
N ARG A 98 -13.49 -11.78 13.36
CA ARG A 98 -14.93 -11.59 13.60
C ARG A 98 -15.48 -10.40 12.82
N SER A 99 -16.81 -10.26 12.77
CA SER A 99 -17.45 -9.04 12.22
C SER A 99 -17.20 -7.86 13.14
N ALA A 100 -16.77 -6.74 12.57
CA ALA A 100 -16.44 -5.52 13.32
C ALA A 100 -16.64 -4.27 12.46
N LYS A 101 -16.78 -3.13 13.11
CA LYS A 101 -16.85 -1.82 12.46
C LYS A 101 -15.42 -1.32 12.20
N ILE A 102 -15.08 -1.16 10.93
CA ILE A 102 -13.76 -0.72 10.47
C ILE A 102 -13.90 0.63 9.77
N LYS A 103 -13.07 1.60 10.16
CA LYS A 103 -12.82 2.80 9.36
C LYS A 103 -11.60 2.54 8.50
N TYR A 104 -11.76 2.51 7.16
CA TYR A 104 -10.67 2.42 6.21
C TYR A 104 -10.23 3.80 5.74
N GLN A 105 -8.96 3.93 5.36
CA GLN A 105 -8.36 5.16 4.86
C GLN A 105 -7.39 4.84 3.73
N PHE A 106 -7.58 5.51 2.58
CA PHE A 106 -6.57 5.60 1.54
C PHE A 106 -5.82 6.90 1.75
N MET A 107 -4.51 6.79 1.88
CA MET A 107 -3.59 7.91 2.06
C MET A 107 -2.91 8.21 0.73
N LYS A 108 -2.65 9.49 0.44
CA LYS A 108 -1.99 9.94 -0.78
C LYS A 108 -0.85 10.90 -0.44
N SER A 109 0.29 10.72 -1.09
CA SER A 109 1.46 11.60 -0.99
C SER A 109 2.01 11.90 -2.37
N SER A 110 2.53 13.10 -2.57
CA SER A 110 3.33 13.46 -3.75
C SER A 110 4.76 12.90 -3.67
N GLN A 111 5.19 12.45 -2.49
CA GLN A 111 6.53 11.93 -2.21
C GLN A 111 6.49 10.43 -1.91
N ARG A 112 7.55 9.72 -2.29
CA ARG A 112 7.70 8.28 -2.00
C ARG A 112 7.72 7.98 -0.49
N SER A 113 8.29 8.85 0.30
CA SER A 113 8.38 8.73 1.76
C SER A 113 7.10 9.22 2.43
N THR A 114 6.55 8.44 3.34
CA THR A 114 5.17 8.52 3.83
C THR A 114 4.89 9.34 5.09
N PRO A 115 5.80 9.99 5.83
CA PRO A 115 5.38 10.65 7.07
C PRO A 115 4.38 11.79 6.86
N TYR A 116 4.14 12.24 5.62
CA TYR A 116 3.33 13.42 5.30
C TYR A 116 2.21 13.14 4.31
N ALA A 117 1.70 11.91 4.23
CA ALA A 117 0.58 11.64 3.35
C ALA A 117 -0.74 12.09 3.96
N ASP A 118 -1.54 12.75 3.17
CA ASP A 118 -2.88 13.17 3.54
C ASP A 118 -3.88 12.04 3.40
N VAL A 119 -4.92 12.03 4.24
CA VAL A 119 -6.09 11.15 4.05
C VAL A 119 -6.82 11.60 2.80
N TRP A 120 -6.75 10.79 1.75
CA TRP A 120 -7.40 11.10 0.48
C TRP A 120 -8.84 10.61 0.41
N LYS A 121 -9.09 9.36 0.83
CA LYS A 121 -10.44 8.77 0.90
C LYS A 121 -10.61 7.98 2.18
N THR A 122 -11.78 8.05 2.77
CA THR A 122 -12.14 7.31 3.99
C THR A 122 -13.57 6.79 3.91
N GLY A 123 -13.88 5.82 4.73
CA GLY A 123 -15.23 5.31 4.92
C GLY A 123 -15.28 4.30 6.06
N THR A 124 -16.48 3.83 6.35
CA THR A 124 -16.72 2.87 7.43
C THR A 124 -17.52 1.68 6.90
N ILE A 125 -17.12 0.48 7.31
CA ILE A 125 -17.77 -0.79 6.95
C ILE A 125 -17.90 -1.64 8.21
N THR A 126 -19.04 -2.30 8.38
CA THR A 126 -19.22 -3.34 9.42
C THR A 126 -19.32 -4.69 8.74
N ALA A 127 -18.25 -5.48 8.83
CA ALA A 127 -18.16 -6.81 8.23
C ALA A 127 -17.02 -7.63 8.84
N LYS A 128 -17.06 -8.96 8.66
CA LYS A 128 -15.94 -9.86 8.93
C LYS A 128 -14.89 -9.79 7.83
N SER A 129 -15.33 -9.64 6.58
CA SER A 129 -14.44 -9.41 5.43
C SER A 129 -15.12 -8.46 4.46
N SER A 130 -14.34 -7.63 3.79
CA SER A 130 -14.84 -6.66 2.81
C SER A 130 -13.76 -6.24 1.84
N SER A 131 -14.19 -5.59 0.76
CA SER A 131 -13.29 -4.92 -0.17
C SER A 131 -13.78 -3.53 -0.53
N VAL A 132 -12.85 -2.61 -0.75
CA VAL A 132 -13.13 -1.22 -1.15
C VAL A 132 -12.29 -0.90 -2.37
N THR A 133 -12.94 -0.38 -3.41
CA THR A 133 -12.25 0.09 -4.61
C THR A 133 -12.35 1.61 -4.71
N LYS A 134 -11.23 2.27 -5.03
CA LYS A 134 -11.14 3.70 -5.34
C LYS A 134 -10.28 3.91 -6.56
N THR A 135 -10.69 4.78 -7.46
CA THR A 135 -9.90 5.15 -8.64
C THR A 135 -8.94 6.27 -8.27
N ALA A 136 -7.64 6.10 -8.55
CA ALA A 136 -6.64 7.11 -8.33
C ALA A 136 -6.93 8.37 -9.16
N ASP A 137 -7.04 9.52 -8.51
CA ASP A 137 -7.31 10.81 -9.15
C ASP A 137 -6.04 11.49 -9.70
N ALA A 138 -4.88 11.02 -9.29
CA ALA A 138 -3.58 11.52 -9.71
C ALA A 138 -2.55 10.39 -9.73
N THR A 139 -1.50 10.54 -10.55
CA THR A 139 -0.30 9.72 -10.45
C THR A 139 0.47 10.15 -9.21
N ALA A 140 0.49 9.30 -8.19
CA ALA A 140 1.02 9.60 -6.86
C ALA A 140 1.40 8.33 -6.09
N TYR A 141 1.85 8.49 -4.87
CA TYR A 141 2.12 7.42 -3.93
C TYR A 141 0.94 7.23 -3.00
N TYR A 142 0.47 5.97 -2.87
CA TYR A 142 -0.69 5.63 -2.05
C TYR A 142 -0.31 4.56 -1.03
N TYR A 143 -0.97 4.57 0.11
CA TYR A 143 -0.98 3.44 1.04
C TYR A 143 -2.34 3.38 1.75
N VAL A 144 -2.59 2.30 2.44
CA VAL A 144 -3.89 2.02 3.03
C VAL A 144 -3.75 1.84 4.53
N GLY A 145 -4.71 2.33 5.26
CA GLY A 145 -4.82 2.11 6.68
C GLY A 145 -6.23 1.72 7.09
N MET A 146 -6.33 1.14 8.27
CA MET A 146 -7.60 0.78 8.88
C MET A 146 -7.57 1.00 10.40
N THR A 147 -8.71 1.47 10.95
CA THR A 147 -8.92 1.67 12.38
C THR A 147 -10.00 0.71 12.85
N ASN A 148 -9.79 0.06 13.98
CA ASN A 148 -10.86 -0.63 14.70
C ASN A 148 -11.79 0.41 15.33
N ALA A 149 -12.99 0.54 14.79
CA ALA A 149 -14.05 1.43 15.33
C ALA A 149 -15.11 0.64 16.11
N SER A 150 -14.83 -0.61 16.50
CA SER A 150 -15.64 -1.45 17.39
C SER A 150 -15.17 -1.33 18.83
N SER A 151 -16.04 -1.65 19.77
CA SER A 151 -15.71 -1.65 21.21
C SER A 151 -14.67 -2.69 21.61
N ASP A 152 -14.60 -3.80 20.89
CA ASP A 152 -13.76 -4.93 21.25
C ASP A 152 -12.56 -5.09 20.32
N PRO A 153 -11.47 -5.73 20.78
CA PRO A 153 -10.32 -6.04 19.93
C PRO A 153 -10.68 -6.91 18.72
N ILE A 154 -10.00 -6.69 17.64
CA ILE A 154 -10.09 -7.48 16.40
C ILE A 154 -8.72 -7.94 15.96
N THR A 155 -8.67 -9.07 15.25
CA THR A 155 -7.46 -9.54 14.59
C THR A 155 -7.65 -9.50 13.09
N ILE A 156 -6.75 -8.84 12.37
CA ILE A 156 -6.66 -8.82 10.92
C ILE A 156 -5.98 -10.10 10.49
N THR A 157 -6.69 -10.97 9.78
CA THR A 157 -6.20 -12.28 9.35
C THR A 157 -5.69 -12.30 7.92
N SER A 158 -6.20 -11.41 7.06
CA SER A 158 -5.63 -11.19 5.73
C SER A 158 -5.84 -9.75 5.27
N VAL A 159 -4.95 -9.28 4.40
CA VAL A 159 -5.09 -8.04 3.63
C VAL A 159 -4.64 -8.28 2.20
N ASP A 160 -5.33 -7.63 1.27
CA ASP A 160 -5.00 -7.60 -0.15
C ASP A 160 -5.01 -6.15 -0.63
N PHE A 161 -4.03 -5.78 -1.43
CA PHE A 161 -4.00 -4.50 -2.12
C PHE A 161 -3.59 -4.72 -3.57
N SER A 162 -4.44 -4.30 -4.50
CA SER A 162 -4.20 -4.42 -5.94
C SER A 162 -4.49 -3.11 -6.68
N PHE A 163 -3.76 -2.88 -7.77
CA PHE A 163 -3.87 -1.72 -8.66
C PHE A 163 -3.26 -2.01 -10.03
#